data_79c25b36041989ca4d5ae691da98a089
#
_entry.id   79c25b36041989ca4d5ae691da98a089
#
_cell.length_a   1.000
_cell.length_b   1.000
_cell.length_c   1.000
_cell.angle_alpha   90.00
_cell.angle_beta   90.00
_cell.angle_gamma   90.00
#
_symmetry.space_group_name_H-M   'P 1'
#
loop_
_entity.id
_entity.type
_entity.pdbx_description
1 polymer ?
#
loop_
_entity_poly.entity_id
_entity_poly.type
_entity_poly.pdbx_seq_one_letter_code
_entity_poly.pdbx_strand_id
1 'polypeptide(L)'
;MAIYTKTGDAGTTALFDGTRVPKNSLRVDTYGTFDELNAQVSVCEKLVVSQDNKHVLHTLQHQLFRLCAEVATPHVEHLSESSNLISQQDISDLERLIDDYTNRLPQQHSFILSGNYLSAAELHVARTICRRGERLLISLGEVEPIRDEVRKFINRLSDALYIMARMEDYVQFVETIVERVAERVKNNHAEVLAETNRSLWDMEHTTENGVSYMATRTKLEQIMTKLSQTALDYAQSIGVPIVVSIVDAKGVLMYF
;
A
#
# COMPACT_ATOMS: atom_id res chain seq x y z
N MET A 1 34.28 9.11 -13.92
CA MET A 1 33.41 9.65 -14.98
C MET A 1 32.89 11.00 -14.49
N ALA A 2 32.99 12.07 -15.28
CA ALA A 2 32.46 13.38 -14.88
C ALA A 2 30.92 13.37 -14.96
N ILE A 3 30.25 13.89 -13.93
CA ILE A 3 28.78 13.94 -13.88
C ILE A 3 28.22 14.97 -14.91
N TYR A 4 28.96 16.05 -15.16
CA TYR A 4 28.57 17.07 -16.11
C TYR A 4 29.49 17.09 -17.34
N THR A 5 28.90 17.31 -18.52
CA THR A 5 29.63 17.38 -19.80
C THR A 5 29.63 18.78 -20.41
N LYS A 6 28.84 19.71 -19.85
CA LYS A 6 28.60 21.09 -20.34
C LYS A 6 28.02 21.18 -21.75
N THR A 7 27.75 20.05 -22.42
CA THR A 7 27.21 20.01 -23.78
C THR A 7 25.74 20.44 -23.86
N GLY A 8 25.06 20.49 -22.71
CA GLY A 8 23.63 20.86 -22.59
C GLY A 8 23.38 22.32 -22.24
N ASP A 9 24.42 23.14 -22.02
CA ASP A 9 24.30 24.51 -21.51
C ASP A 9 23.62 25.47 -22.53
N ALA A 10 23.68 25.13 -23.84
CA ALA A 10 22.99 25.86 -24.91
C ALA A 10 21.52 25.46 -25.09
N GLY A 11 20.86 24.79 -24.09
CA GLY A 11 19.44 24.44 -24.14
C GLY A 11 19.10 23.22 -24.98
N THR A 12 20.09 22.38 -25.34
CA THR A 12 19.87 21.11 -26.07
C THR A 12 20.28 19.91 -25.20
N THR A 13 19.70 18.76 -25.50
CA THR A 13 20.06 17.46 -24.89
C THR A 13 20.20 16.39 -25.97
N ALA A 14 20.89 15.29 -25.66
CA ALA A 14 20.90 14.10 -26.52
C ALA A 14 19.80 13.13 -26.06
N LEU A 15 19.07 12.58 -27.04
CA LEU A 15 18.18 11.44 -26.83
C LEU A 15 19.00 10.16 -26.66
N PHE A 16 18.32 9.03 -26.41
CA PHE A 16 18.98 7.73 -26.17
C PHE A 16 19.81 7.26 -27.37
N ASP A 17 19.37 7.57 -28.59
CA ASP A 17 20.06 7.26 -29.86
C ASP A 17 21.19 8.27 -30.21
N GLY A 18 21.43 9.25 -29.35
CA GLY A 18 22.43 10.31 -29.57
C GLY A 18 21.93 11.52 -30.36
N THR A 19 20.71 11.50 -30.89
CA THR A 19 20.09 12.64 -31.57
C THR A 19 19.95 13.83 -30.65
N ARG A 20 20.38 15.01 -31.08
CA ARG A 20 20.28 16.24 -30.28
C ARG A 20 18.98 16.96 -30.56
N VAL A 21 18.27 17.28 -29.47
CA VAL A 21 16.99 17.99 -29.51
C VAL A 21 16.97 19.16 -28.50
N PRO A 22 16.09 20.15 -28.65
CA PRO A 22 15.85 21.17 -27.63
C PRO A 22 15.35 20.53 -26.33
N LYS A 23 15.83 21.02 -25.18
CA LYS A 23 15.38 20.52 -23.85
C LYS A 23 13.89 20.73 -23.60
N ASN A 24 13.26 21.68 -24.27
CA ASN A 24 11.82 21.95 -24.19
C ASN A 24 11.02 21.26 -25.32
N SER A 25 11.57 20.25 -26.00
CA SER A 25 10.80 19.46 -26.95
C SER A 25 9.79 18.57 -26.26
N LEU A 26 8.66 18.31 -26.91
CA LEU A 26 7.57 17.51 -26.36
C LEU A 26 8.03 16.11 -25.92
N ARG A 27 8.96 15.49 -26.65
CA ARG A 27 9.53 14.19 -26.29
C ARG A 27 10.32 14.26 -24.98
N VAL A 28 11.14 15.31 -24.79
CA VAL A 28 11.91 15.52 -23.56
C VAL A 28 10.98 15.77 -22.38
N ASP A 29 9.93 16.57 -22.56
CA ASP A 29 8.93 16.84 -21.53
C ASP A 29 8.16 15.57 -21.15
N THR A 30 7.83 14.73 -22.13
CA THR A 30 7.12 13.46 -21.91
C THR A 30 7.95 12.48 -21.08
N TYR A 31 9.17 12.13 -21.51
CA TYR A 31 9.98 11.18 -20.72
C TYR A 31 10.48 11.78 -19.41
N GLY A 32 10.70 13.09 -19.35
CA GLY A 32 11.04 13.79 -18.11
C GLY A 32 9.92 13.71 -17.08
N THR A 33 8.66 13.76 -17.51
CA THR A 33 7.50 13.55 -16.62
C THR A 33 7.43 12.10 -16.11
N PHE A 34 7.81 11.10 -16.91
CA PHE A 34 7.88 9.72 -16.45
C PHE A 34 9.08 9.47 -15.53
N ASP A 35 10.17 10.20 -15.70
CA ASP A 35 11.30 10.19 -14.76
C ASP A 35 10.91 10.80 -13.40
N GLU A 36 10.15 11.92 -13.40
CA GLU A 36 9.53 12.47 -12.18
C GLU A 36 8.60 11.45 -11.52
N LEU A 37 7.77 10.72 -12.30
CA LEU A 37 6.92 9.65 -11.79
C LEU A 37 7.76 8.55 -11.14
N ASN A 38 8.87 8.14 -11.75
CA ASN A 38 9.74 7.11 -11.21
C ASN A 38 10.37 7.53 -9.87
N ALA A 39 10.80 8.79 -9.76
CA ALA A 39 11.27 9.35 -8.50
C ALA A 39 10.17 9.34 -7.42
N GLN A 40 8.93 9.72 -7.79
CA GLN A 40 7.79 9.69 -6.88
C GLN A 40 7.42 8.27 -6.46
N VAL A 41 7.47 7.29 -7.37
CA VAL A 41 7.27 5.86 -7.04
C VAL A 41 8.32 5.36 -6.05
N SER A 42 9.57 5.83 -6.16
CA SER A 42 10.61 5.53 -5.17
C SER A 42 10.29 6.10 -3.79
N VAL A 43 9.72 7.31 -3.70
CA VAL A 43 9.23 7.88 -2.43
C VAL A 43 8.10 7.02 -1.87
N CYS A 44 7.11 6.66 -2.68
CA CYS A 44 6.01 5.78 -2.27
C CYS A 44 6.52 4.44 -1.71
N GLU A 45 7.48 3.79 -2.38
CA GLU A 45 8.06 2.52 -1.94
C GLU A 45 8.65 2.59 -0.51
N LYS A 46 9.19 3.75 -0.11
CA LYS A 46 9.76 3.95 1.23
C LYS A 46 8.70 4.23 2.30
N LEU A 47 7.53 4.70 1.90
CA LEU A 47 6.46 5.14 2.82
C LEU A 47 5.37 4.09 3.02
N VAL A 48 5.13 3.20 2.04
CA VAL A 48 4.08 2.18 2.13
C VAL A 48 4.37 1.16 3.24
N VAL A 49 3.33 0.78 3.97
CA VAL A 49 3.39 -0.28 5.00
C VAL A 49 3.05 -1.64 4.42
N SER A 50 2.19 -1.69 3.41
CA SER A 50 1.84 -2.93 2.70
C SER A 50 3.04 -3.52 1.98
N GLN A 51 3.42 -4.76 2.33
CA GLN A 51 4.52 -5.47 1.67
C GLN A 51 4.20 -5.80 0.21
N ASP A 52 2.93 -6.06 -0.10
CA ASP A 52 2.46 -6.26 -1.48
C ASP A 52 2.71 -4.99 -2.31
N ASN A 53 2.27 -3.82 -1.81
CA ASN A 53 2.52 -2.53 -2.46
C ASN A 53 4.02 -2.26 -2.63
N LYS A 54 4.83 -2.54 -1.62
CA LYS A 54 6.28 -2.33 -1.68
C LYS A 54 6.93 -3.14 -2.80
N HIS A 55 6.56 -4.42 -2.93
CA HIS A 55 7.06 -5.29 -3.99
C HIS A 55 6.64 -4.80 -5.39
N VAL A 56 5.38 -4.41 -5.55
CA VAL A 56 4.86 -3.87 -6.81
C VAL A 56 5.59 -2.57 -7.18
N LEU A 57 5.75 -1.63 -6.24
CA LEU A 57 6.43 -0.34 -6.49
C LEU A 57 7.89 -0.55 -6.89
N HIS A 58 8.58 -1.51 -6.28
CA HIS A 58 9.93 -1.88 -6.69
C HIS A 58 9.99 -2.34 -8.15
N THR A 59 9.05 -3.20 -8.57
CA THR A 59 8.94 -3.66 -9.95
C THR A 59 8.60 -2.50 -10.91
N LEU A 60 7.69 -1.62 -10.50
CA LEU A 60 7.29 -0.44 -11.28
C LEU A 60 8.47 0.51 -11.57
N GLN A 61 9.42 0.69 -10.65
CA GLN A 61 10.60 1.50 -10.93
C GLN A 61 11.40 0.96 -12.12
N HIS A 62 11.59 -0.35 -12.22
CA HIS A 62 12.26 -0.97 -13.36
C HIS A 62 11.44 -0.84 -14.65
N GLN A 63 10.13 -0.97 -14.59
CA GLN A 63 9.25 -0.78 -15.74
C GLN A 63 9.26 0.68 -16.22
N LEU A 64 9.20 1.65 -15.29
CA LEU A 64 9.29 3.07 -15.62
C LEU A 64 10.65 3.45 -16.20
N PHE A 65 11.73 2.85 -15.73
CA PHE A 65 13.06 3.05 -16.33
C PHE A 65 13.09 2.57 -17.80
N ARG A 66 12.52 1.39 -18.10
CA ARG A 66 12.38 0.90 -19.48
C ARG A 66 11.48 1.81 -20.32
N LEU A 67 10.36 2.25 -19.75
CA LEU A 67 9.45 3.19 -20.38
C LEU A 67 10.15 4.50 -20.78
N CYS A 68 10.93 5.09 -19.87
CA CYS A 68 11.69 6.32 -20.16
C CYS A 68 12.66 6.09 -21.32
N ALA A 69 13.39 4.98 -21.35
CA ALA A 69 14.29 4.64 -22.45
C ALA A 69 13.54 4.47 -23.78
N GLU A 70 12.40 3.78 -23.76
CA GLU A 70 11.55 3.59 -24.94
C GLU A 70 11.00 4.92 -25.48
N VAL A 71 10.44 5.77 -24.61
CA VAL A 71 9.90 7.08 -25.00
C VAL A 71 11.02 8.03 -25.44
N ALA A 72 12.23 7.93 -24.87
CA ALA A 72 13.39 8.73 -25.27
C ALA A 72 14.03 8.29 -26.59
N THR A 73 13.55 7.19 -27.22
CA THR A 73 14.11 6.64 -28.46
C THR A 73 13.10 6.82 -29.61
N PRO A 74 13.33 7.75 -30.58
CA PRO A 74 12.42 7.94 -31.71
C PRO A 74 12.25 6.70 -32.58
N HIS A 75 13.33 5.93 -32.75
CA HIS A 75 13.41 4.70 -33.55
C HIS A 75 13.61 3.49 -32.63
N VAL A 76 12.50 2.89 -32.20
CA VAL A 76 12.48 1.81 -31.19
C VAL A 76 13.25 0.59 -31.66
N GLU A 77 13.40 0.37 -32.98
CA GLU A 77 14.24 -0.66 -33.61
C GLU A 77 15.72 -0.54 -33.25
N HIS A 78 16.16 0.62 -32.74
CA HIS A 78 17.52 0.84 -32.23
C HIS A 78 17.71 0.37 -30.78
N LEU A 79 16.65 0.01 -30.09
CA LEU A 79 16.74 -0.65 -28.80
C LEU A 79 17.10 -2.11 -29.02
N SER A 80 18.33 -2.49 -28.74
CA SER A 80 18.98 -3.73 -29.15
C SER A 80 18.38 -5.02 -28.54
N GLU A 81 17.40 -4.92 -27.64
CA GLU A 81 16.74 -6.06 -27.00
C GLU A 81 15.25 -5.79 -26.76
N SER A 82 14.40 -6.72 -27.19
CA SER A 82 12.95 -6.67 -26.91
C SER A 82 12.62 -6.67 -25.40
N SER A 83 13.54 -7.14 -24.55
CA SER A 83 13.43 -7.09 -23.08
C SER A 83 13.44 -5.67 -22.50
N ASN A 84 13.90 -4.68 -23.27
CA ASN A 84 13.93 -3.28 -22.86
C ASN A 84 12.63 -2.50 -23.19
N LEU A 85 11.67 -3.15 -23.84
CA LEU A 85 10.40 -2.55 -24.21
C LEU A 85 9.30 -2.90 -23.19
N ILE A 86 8.30 -2.02 -23.09
CA ILE A 86 7.06 -2.35 -22.37
C ILE A 86 6.35 -3.48 -23.14
N SER A 87 6.00 -4.54 -22.41
CA SER A 87 5.41 -5.77 -22.96
C SER A 87 3.92 -5.91 -22.61
N GLN A 88 3.23 -6.79 -23.34
CA GLN A 88 1.86 -7.16 -22.99
C GLN A 88 1.77 -7.80 -21.59
N GLN A 89 2.85 -8.48 -21.14
CA GLN A 89 2.90 -9.07 -19.80
C GLN A 89 2.89 -7.98 -18.72
N ASP A 90 3.64 -6.87 -18.89
CA ASP A 90 3.63 -5.74 -17.96
C ASP A 90 2.21 -5.14 -17.80
N ILE A 91 1.43 -5.08 -18.89
CA ILE A 91 0.05 -4.61 -18.87
C ILE A 91 -0.84 -5.59 -18.10
N SER A 92 -0.73 -6.89 -18.41
CA SER A 92 -1.53 -7.95 -17.78
C SER A 92 -1.25 -8.07 -16.28
N ASP A 93 -0.02 -7.77 -15.84
CA ASP A 93 0.37 -7.77 -14.44
C ASP A 93 -0.33 -6.63 -13.68
N LEU A 94 -0.43 -5.44 -14.29
CA LEU A 94 -1.19 -4.33 -13.72
C LEU A 94 -2.70 -4.64 -13.67
N GLU A 95 -3.26 -5.22 -14.71
CA GLU A 95 -4.68 -5.61 -14.74
C GLU A 95 -4.99 -6.62 -13.64
N ARG A 96 -4.16 -7.65 -13.45
CA ARG A 96 -4.32 -8.62 -12.35
C ARG A 96 -4.22 -7.98 -10.97
N LEU A 97 -3.30 -7.05 -10.78
CA LEU A 97 -3.19 -6.30 -9.53
C LEU A 97 -4.47 -5.50 -9.25
N ILE A 98 -4.99 -4.80 -10.26
CA ILE A 98 -6.23 -4.01 -10.13
C ILE A 98 -7.40 -4.91 -9.74
N ASP A 99 -7.55 -6.05 -10.42
CA ASP A 99 -8.63 -6.99 -10.16
C ASP A 99 -8.53 -7.60 -8.75
N ASP A 100 -7.34 -8.06 -8.35
CA ASP A 100 -7.11 -8.62 -7.02
C ASP A 100 -7.45 -7.61 -5.91
N TYR A 101 -6.92 -6.39 -6.02
CA TYR A 101 -7.16 -5.37 -5.00
C TYR A 101 -8.62 -4.90 -4.99
N THR A 102 -9.27 -4.84 -6.14
CA THR A 102 -10.71 -4.52 -6.23
C THR A 102 -11.56 -5.56 -5.50
N ASN A 103 -11.21 -6.84 -5.63
CA ASN A 103 -11.93 -7.93 -4.95
C ASN A 103 -11.70 -7.95 -3.44
N ARG A 104 -10.54 -7.49 -2.97
CA ARG A 104 -10.16 -7.45 -1.54
C ARG A 104 -10.68 -6.21 -0.81
N LEU A 105 -10.91 -5.12 -1.53
CA LEU A 105 -11.33 -3.86 -0.95
C LEU A 105 -12.86 -3.77 -0.81
N PRO A 106 -13.36 -3.06 0.22
CA PRO A 106 -14.78 -2.73 0.32
C PRO A 106 -15.27 -1.96 -0.92
N GLN A 107 -16.51 -2.24 -1.34
CA GLN A 107 -17.13 -1.52 -2.45
C GLN A 107 -17.22 -0.03 -2.15
N GLN A 108 -16.90 0.78 -3.14
CA GLN A 108 -16.94 2.24 -3.04
C GLN A 108 -18.22 2.76 -3.70
N HIS A 109 -19.00 3.55 -2.96
CA HIS A 109 -20.26 4.13 -3.43
C HIS A 109 -20.20 5.64 -3.67
N SER A 110 -19.06 6.30 -3.37
CA SER A 110 -18.86 7.74 -3.52
C SER A 110 -17.41 8.08 -3.85
N PHE A 111 -17.17 9.29 -4.30
CA PHE A 111 -15.80 9.80 -4.42
C PHE A 111 -15.13 9.88 -3.05
N ILE A 112 -13.86 9.48 -2.97
CA ILE A 112 -13.03 9.58 -1.77
C ILE A 112 -12.09 10.78 -1.87
N LEU A 113 -11.71 11.33 -0.71
CA LEU A 113 -10.58 12.24 -0.62
C LEU A 113 -9.27 11.47 -0.89
N SER A 114 -8.26 12.20 -1.33
CA SER A 114 -6.98 11.62 -1.76
C SER A 114 -6.11 11.22 -0.56
N GLY A 115 -6.36 10.03 -0.02
CA GLY A 115 -5.55 9.39 1.01
C GLY A 115 -5.80 9.91 2.44
N ASN A 116 -6.06 9.00 3.37
CA ASN A 116 -6.16 9.31 4.80
C ASN A 116 -4.78 9.26 5.47
N TYR A 117 -3.85 8.50 4.90
CA TYR A 117 -2.48 8.33 5.37
C TYR A 117 -1.49 8.89 4.36
N LEU A 118 -0.32 9.29 4.84
CA LEU A 118 0.72 9.92 4.02
C LEU A 118 1.13 9.05 2.82
N SER A 119 1.34 7.75 3.04
CA SER A 119 1.72 6.81 1.97
C SER A 119 0.65 6.71 0.87
N ALA A 120 -0.64 6.68 1.24
CA ALA A 120 -1.74 6.69 0.28
C ALA A 120 -1.84 8.03 -0.46
N ALA A 121 -1.65 9.16 0.24
CA ALA A 121 -1.63 10.48 -0.38
C ALA A 121 -0.50 10.62 -1.42
N GLU A 122 0.70 10.12 -1.12
CA GLU A 122 1.84 10.11 -2.04
C GLU A 122 1.60 9.21 -3.27
N LEU A 123 0.92 8.08 -3.11
CA LEU A 123 0.46 7.26 -4.25
C LEU A 123 -0.54 8.03 -5.13
N HIS A 124 -1.41 8.85 -4.56
CA HIS A 124 -2.27 9.74 -5.33
C HIS A 124 -1.49 10.85 -6.06
N VAL A 125 -0.40 11.38 -5.49
CA VAL A 125 0.53 12.28 -6.19
C VAL A 125 1.14 11.56 -7.38
N ALA A 126 1.71 10.37 -7.19
CA ALA A 126 2.24 9.54 -8.27
C ALA A 126 1.20 9.31 -9.39
N ARG A 127 -0.05 8.99 -9.03
CA ARG A 127 -1.16 8.85 -9.98
C ARG A 127 -1.39 10.13 -10.80
N THR A 128 -1.35 11.29 -10.16
CA THR A 128 -1.59 12.55 -10.89
C THR A 128 -0.44 12.91 -11.83
N ILE A 129 0.80 12.59 -11.46
CA ILE A 129 1.98 12.71 -12.33
C ILE A 129 1.84 11.75 -13.52
N CYS A 130 1.47 10.48 -13.27
CA CYS A 130 1.20 9.49 -14.31
C CYS A 130 0.19 10.02 -15.35
N ARG A 131 -0.94 10.57 -14.91
CA ARG A 131 -1.96 11.15 -15.77
C ARG A 131 -1.49 12.41 -16.51
N ARG A 132 -0.56 13.18 -15.95
CA ARG A 132 0.09 14.28 -16.68
C ARG A 132 1.00 13.74 -17.79
N GLY A 133 1.81 12.72 -17.50
CA GLY A 133 2.62 12.02 -18.49
C GLY A 133 1.78 11.36 -19.59
N GLU A 134 0.64 10.77 -19.26
CA GLU A 134 -0.31 10.21 -20.22
C GLU A 134 -0.77 11.26 -21.25
N ARG A 135 -1.17 12.45 -20.79
CA ARG A 135 -1.58 13.54 -21.70
C ARG A 135 -0.45 14.00 -22.63
N LEU A 136 0.78 14.10 -22.10
CA LEU A 136 1.95 14.45 -22.93
C LEU A 136 2.26 13.33 -23.93
N LEU A 137 2.12 12.07 -23.53
CA LEU A 137 2.30 10.91 -24.41
C LEU A 137 1.27 10.89 -25.55
N ILE A 138 0.01 11.27 -25.27
CA ILE A 138 -1.03 11.42 -26.29
C ILE A 138 -0.64 12.51 -27.30
N SER A 139 -0.23 13.69 -26.83
CA SER A 139 0.22 14.78 -27.70
C SER A 139 1.47 14.40 -28.52
N LEU A 140 2.41 13.67 -27.92
CA LEU A 140 3.57 13.14 -28.64
C LEU A 140 3.12 12.17 -29.73
N GLY A 141 2.12 11.33 -29.44
CA GLY A 141 1.57 10.35 -30.38
C GLY A 141 0.81 10.96 -31.57
N GLU A 142 0.48 12.26 -31.54
CA GLU A 142 -0.10 12.99 -32.67
C GLU A 142 0.95 13.38 -33.72
N VAL A 143 2.21 13.50 -33.31
CA VAL A 143 3.31 13.97 -34.16
C VAL A 143 4.36 12.90 -34.45
N GLU A 144 4.46 11.89 -33.62
CA GLU A 144 5.43 10.83 -33.73
C GLU A 144 4.79 9.48 -33.35
N PRO A 145 5.19 8.35 -33.98
CA PRO A 145 4.62 7.04 -33.67
C PRO A 145 4.97 6.60 -32.24
N ILE A 146 3.95 6.21 -31.49
CA ILE A 146 4.07 5.62 -30.15
C ILE A 146 3.40 4.24 -30.16
N ARG A 147 4.06 3.24 -29.63
CA ARG A 147 3.53 1.87 -29.55
C ARG A 147 2.27 1.81 -28.66
N ASP A 148 1.33 0.97 -29.06
CA ASP A 148 0.06 0.79 -28.33
C ASP A 148 0.27 0.22 -26.92
N GLU A 149 1.28 -0.63 -26.72
CA GLU A 149 1.62 -1.18 -25.41
C GLU A 149 1.99 -0.09 -24.40
N VAL A 150 2.75 0.93 -24.85
CA VAL A 150 3.12 2.08 -24.01
C VAL A 150 1.88 2.85 -23.56
N ARG A 151 0.96 3.13 -24.46
CA ARG A 151 -0.30 3.83 -24.17
C ARG A 151 -1.16 3.04 -23.19
N LYS A 152 -1.33 1.75 -23.44
CA LYS A 152 -2.10 0.84 -22.58
C LYS A 152 -1.49 0.73 -21.18
N PHE A 153 -0.16 0.55 -21.11
CA PHE A 153 0.56 0.45 -19.84
C PHE A 153 0.36 1.70 -18.98
N ILE A 154 0.55 2.90 -19.53
CA ILE A 154 0.39 4.15 -18.77
C ILE A 154 -1.05 4.35 -18.30
N ASN A 155 -2.03 4.03 -19.12
CA ASN A 155 -3.42 4.12 -18.73
C ASN A 155 -3.71 3.16 -17.55
N ARG A 156 -3.31 1.88 -17.62
CA ARG A 156 -3.45 0.90 -16.53
C ARG A 156 -2.64 1.28 -15.30
N LEU A 157 -1.44 1.86 -15.46
CA LEU A 157 -0.62 2.31 -14.35
C LEU A 157 -1.34 3.37 -13.50
N SER A 158 -2.05 4.30 -14.12
CA SER A 158 -2.82 5.29 -13.38
C SER A 158 -3.91 4.67 -12.52
N ASP A 159 -4.59 3.61 -13.00
CA ASP A 159 -5.60 2.87 -12.27
C ASP A 159 -4.98 1.99 -11.16
N ALA A 160 -3.83 1.37 -11.46
CA ALA A 160 -3.07 0.61 -10.47
C ALA A 160 -2.62 1.47 -9.29
N LEU A 161 -2.07 2.65 -9.55
CA LEU A 161 -1.68 3.60 -8.48
C LEU A 161 -2.89 4.05 -7.63
N TYR A 162 -4.07 4.21 -8.25
CA TYR A 162 -5.29 4.52 -7.52
C TYR A 162 -5.70 3.39 -6.58
N ILE A 163 -5.75 2.16 -7.08
CA ILE A 163 -6.19 1.03 -6.25
C ILE A 163 -5.16 0.68 -5.17
N MET A 164 -3.86 0.88 -5.45
CA MET A 164 -2.78 0.74 -4.46
C MET A 164 -2.92 1.76 -3.33
N ALA A 165 -3.27 3.02 -3.65
CA ALA A 165 -3.53 4.04 -2.63
C ALA A 165 -4.70 3.64 -1.72
N ARG A 166 -5.77 3.10 -2.29
CA ARG A 166 -6.91 2.58 -1.51
C ARG A 166 -6.53 1.39 -0.64
N MET A 167 -5.72 0.48 -1.17
CA MET A 167 -5.23 -0.67 -0.40
C MET A 167 -4.35 -0.22 0.76
N GLU A 168 -3.51 0.78 0.55
CA GLU A 168 -2.64 1.34 1.59
C GLU A 168 -3.46 1.99 2.71
N ASP A 169 -4.46 2.80 2.37
CA ASP A 169 -5.41 3.37 3.35
C ASP A 169 -6.13 2.25 4.13
N TYR A 170 -6.56 1.19 3.45
CA TYR A 170 -7.26 0.08 4.08
C TYR A 170 -6.37 -0.71 5.04
N VAL A 171 -5.15 -1.04 4.64
CA VAL A 171 -4.19 -1.78 5.47
C VAL A 171 -3.87 -0.99 6.74
N GLN A 172 -3.51 0.29 6.63
CA GLN A 172 -3.19 1.13 7.78
C GLN A 172 -4.40 1.36 8.70
N PHE A 173 -5.59 1.49 8.13
CA PHE A 173 -6.82 1.56 8.91
C PHE A 173 -7.05 0.29 9.74
N VAL A 174 -6.89 -0.90 9.11
CA VAL A 174 -7.03 -2.19 9.81
C VAL A 174 -5.96 -2.33 10.90
N GLU A 175 -4.70 -1.99 10.63
CA GLU A 175 -3.63 -2.01 11.64
C GLU A 175 -3.97 -1.11 12.83
N THR A 176 -4.43 0.12 12.58
CA THR A 176 -4.84 1.06 13.65
C THR A 176 -5.96 0.48 14.51
N ILE A 177 -6.93 -0.22 13.90
CA ILE A 177 -8.02 -0.87 14.64
C ILE A 177 -7.48 -2.02 15.48
N VAL A 178 -6.64 -2.89 14.91
CA VAL A 178 -6.04 -4.03 15.61
C VAL A 178 -5.25 -3.55 16.83
N GLU A 179 -4.45 -2.50 16.70
CA GLU A 179 -3.71 -1.91 17.81
C GLU A 179 -4.64 -1.39 18.93
N ARG A 180 -5.68 -0.63 18.58
CA ARG A 180 -6.67 -0.12 19.56
C ARG A 180 -7.41 -1.23 20.28
N VAL A 181 -7.78 -2.29 19.56
CA VAL A 181 -8.43 -3.48 20.17
C VAL A 181 -7.47 -4.17 21.11
N ALA A 182 -6.22 -4.40 20.68
CA ALA A 182 -5.18 -5.03 21.50
C ALA A 182 -4.90 -4.23 22.80
N GLU A 183 -4.77 -2.90 22.70
CA GLU A 183 -4.59 -2.04 23.87
C GLU A 183 -5.78 -2.12 24.83
N ARG A 184 -7.01 -2.08 24.31
CA ARG A 184 -8.22 -2.16 25.13
C ARG A 184 -8.36 -3.50 25.85
N VAL A 185 -8.06 -4.59 25.13
CA VAL A 185 -8.02 -5.94 25.74
C VAL A 185 -6.96 -6.00 26.83
N LYS A 186 -5.75 -5.47 26.58
CA LYS A 186 -4.66 -5.43 27.55
C LYS A 186 -5.03 -4.63 28.81
N ASN A 187 -5.65 -3.47 28.64
CA ASN A 187 -6.07 -2.62 29.78
C ASN A 187 -7.18 -3.28 30.58
N ASN A 188 -8.20 -3.83 29.94
CA ASN A 188 -9.26 -4.57 30.62
C ASN A 188 -8.72 -5.82 31.36
N HIS A 189 -7.72 -6.52 30.77
CA HIS A 189 -7.06 -7.63 31.42
C HIS A 189 -6.28 -7.19 32.68
N ALA A 190 -5.59 -6.06 32.63
CA ALA A 190 -4.89 -5.50 33.78
C ALA A 190 -5.85 -5.10 34.92
N GLU A 191 -7.00 -4.49 34.61
CA GLU A 191 -8.05 -4.16 35.58
C GLU A 191 -8.63 -5.42 36.24
N VAL A 192 -8.94 -6.42 35.42
CA VAL A 192 -9.47 -7.70 35.89
C VAL A 192 -8.46 -8.45 36.76
N LEU A 193 -7.16 -8.46 36.40
CA LEU A 193 -6.10 -9.03 37.23
C LEU A 193 -5.96 -8.29 38.56
N ALA A 194 -6.05 -6.95 38.55
CA ALA A 194 -5.98 -6.15 39.78
C ALA A 194 -7.18 -6.43 40.71
N GLU A 195 -8.39 -6.55 40.15
CA GLU A 195 -9.59 -6.94 40.91
C GLU A 195 -9.48 -8.38 41.44
N THR A 196 -8.97 -9.33 40.63
CA THR A 196 -8.78 -10.73 41.02
C THR A 196 -7.73 -10.86 42.14
N ASN A 197 -6.59 -10.17 41.99
CA ASN A 197 -5.54 -10.16 43.02
C ASN A 197 -6.05 -9.54 44.34
N ARG A 198 -6.82 -8.44 44.26
CA ARG A 198 -7.44 -7.83 45.44
C ARG A 198 -8.42 -8.77 46.11
N SER A 199 -9.26 -9.45 45.35
CA SER A 199 -10.21 -10.42 45.89
C SER A 199 -9.56 -11.72 46.41
N LEU A 200 -8.42 -12.12 45.83
CA LEU A 200 -7.61 -13.24 46.35
C LEU A 200 -6.93 -12.87 47.68
N TRP A 201 -6.40 -11.62 47.77
CA TRP A 201 -5.83 -11.10 49.00
C TRP A 201 -6.86 -11.02 50.12
N ASP A 202 -8.08 -10.55 49.83
CA ASP A 202 -9.21 -10.52 50.76
C ASP A 202 -9.64 -11.95 51.19
N MET A 203 -9.53 -12.96 50.30
CA MET A 203 -9.83 -14.36 50.58
C MET A 203 -8.77 -15.00 51.49
N GLU A 204 -7.48 -14.77 51.26
CA GLU A 204 -6.39 -15.29 52.12
C GLU A 204 -6.46 -14.75 53.55
N HIS A 205 -7.02 -13.55 53.75
CA HIS A 205 -7.18 -12.91 55.06
C HIS A 205 -8.55 -13.21 55.71
N THR A 206 -9.46 -13.90 55.01
CA THR A 206 -10.79 -14.24 55.52
C THR A 206 -11.03 -15.76 55.71
N THR A 207 -10.07 -16.64 55.39
CA THR A 207 -10.31 -18.06 55.45
C THR A 207 -9.85 -18.71 56.74
N GLU A 208 -10.81 -18.98 57.62
CA GLU A 208 -10.81 -20.19 58.43
C GLU A 208 -11.69 -21.33 57.88
N ASN A 209 -12.32 -21.20 56.71
CA ASN A 209 -13.14 -22.29 56.14
C ASN A 209 -13.05 -22.36 54.62
N GLY A 210 -12.64 -23.52 54.11
CA GLY A 210 -12.36 -23.93 52.75
C GLY A 210 -13.30 -23.41 51.66
N VAL A 211 -12.77 -22.55 50.78
CA VAL A 211 -13.44 -22.14 49.56
C VAL A 211 -12.97 -22.98 48.36
N SER A 212 -13.95 -23.58 47.72
CA SER A 212 -13.86 -24.59 46.66
C SER A 212 -13.17 -24.06 45.39
N TYR A 213 -12.31 -24.90 44.79
CA TYR A 213 -11.73 -24.80 43.44
C TYR A 213 -12.77 -24.45 42.32
N MET A 214 -14.04 -24.80 42.51
CA MET A 214 -15.17 -24.48 41.63
C MET A 214 -15.45 -22.98 41.52
N ALA A 215 -15.30 -22.20 42.57
CA ALA A 215 -15.57 -20.75 42.53
C ALA A 215 -14.56 -19.98 41.68
N THR A 216 -13.30 -20.43 41.65
CA THR A 216 -12.23 -19.83 40.84
C THR A 216 -12.44 -20.10 39.36
N ARG A 217 -12.90 -21.28 38.96
CA ARG A 217 -13.18 -21.65 37.57
C ARG A 217 -14.35 -20.85 37.01
N THR A 218 -15.45 -20.72 37.76
CA THR A 218 -16.62 -19.93 37.34
C THR A 218 -16.28 -18.46 37.16
N LYS A 219 -15.40 -17.91 38.02
CA LYS A 219 -14.94 -16.52 37.91
C LYS A 219 -14.04 -16.30 36.69
N LEU A 220 -13.16 -17.25 36.37
CA LEU A 220 -12.33 -17.20 35.17
C LEU A 220 -13.18 -17.27 33.90
N GLU A 221 -14.19 -18.14 33.83
CA GLU A 221 -15.15 -18.22 32.73
C GLU A 221 -15.93 -16.92 32.55
N GLN A 222 -16.36 -16.26 33.63
CA GLN A 222 -17.01 -14.93 33.56
C GLN A 222 -16.09 -13.84 33.02
N ILE A 223 -14.81 -13.84 33.41
CA ILE A 223 -13.80 -12.91 32.91
C ILE A 223 -13.57 -13.09 31.42
N MET A 224 -13.41 -14.35 30.97
CA MET A 224 -13.21 -14.68 29.57
C MET A 224 -14.41 -14.26 28.70
N THR A 225 -15.62 -14.52 29.18
CA THR A 225 -16.87 -14.10 28.52
C THR A 225 -16.95 -12.57 28.40
N LYS A 226 -16.62 -11.85 29.47
CA LYS A 226 -16.63 -10.37 29.49
C LYS A 226 -15.59 -9.77 28.52
N LEU A 227 -14.38 -10.32 28.46
CA LEU A 227 -13.33 -9.90 27.52
C LEU A 227 -13.75 -10.14 26.07
N SER A 228 -14.26 -11.34 25.77
CA SER A 228 -14.75 -11.68 24.42
C SER A 228 -15.89 -10.75 23.99
N GLN A 229 -16.88 -10.53 24.88
CA GLN A 229 -18.00 -9.65 24.58
C GLN A 229 -17.54 -8.20 24.34
N THR A 230 -16.62 -7.68 25.16
CA THR A 230 -16.08 -6.32 24.99
C THR A 230 -15.38 -6.16 23.64
N ALA A 231 -14.63 -7.16 23.19
CA ALA A 231 -13.96 -7.12 21.89
C ALA A 231 -14.98 -7.16 20.72
N LEU A 232 -16.01 -8.01 20.84
CA LEU A 232 -17.10 -8.12 19.85
C LEU A 232 -17.92 -6.82 19.77
N ASP A 233 -18.33 -6.25 20.92
CA ASP A 233 -19.10 -5.00 20.99
C ASP A 233 -18.32 -3.83 20.36
N TYR A 234 -17.01 -3.76 20.61
CA TYR A 234 -16.16 -2.76 19.99
C TYR A 234 -16.07 -2.95 18.48
N ALA A 235 -15.81 -4.16 18.00
CA ALA A 235 -15.76 -4.46 16.58
C ALA A 235 -17.08 -4.13 15.88
N GLN A 236 -18.21 -4.45 16.51
CA GLN A 236 -19.54 -4.11 16.00
C GLN A 236 -19.76 -2.58 15.95
N SER A 237 -19.28 -1.84 16.96
CA SER A 237 -19.40 -0.38 17.00
C SER A 237 -18.65 0.34 15.87
N ILE A 238 -17.60 -0.29 15.33
CA ILE A 238 -16.78 0.24 14.24
C ILE A 238 -17.05 -0.44 12.89
N GLY A 239 -18.01 -1.39 12.84
CA GLY A 239 -18.42 -2.08 11.62
C GLY A 239 -17.38 -3.05 11.05
N VAL A 240 -16.43 -3.55 11.87
CA VAL A 240 -15.38 -4.48 11.45
C VAL A 240 -15.70 -5.89 11.97
N PRO A 241 -15.85 -6.90 11.10
CA PRO A 241 -16.00 -8.28 11.54
C PRO A 241 -14.67 -8.79 12.12
N ILE A 242 -14.72 -9.31 13.35
CA ILE A 242 -13.57 -9.95 14.01
C ILE A 242 -13.96 -11.32 14.53
N VAL A 243 -12.97 -12.22 14.64
CA VAL A 243 -13.05 -13.47 15.39
C VAL A 243 -12.18 -13.33 16.62
N VAL A 244 -12.73 -13.61 17.80
CA VAL A 244 -12.01 -13.55 19.06
C VAL A 244 -11.73 -14.96 19.54
N SER A 245 -10.45 -15.31 19.72
CA SER A 245 -10.04 -16.57 20.35
C SER A 245 -9.16 -16.27 21.56
N ILE A 246 -9.46 -16.93 22.69
CA ILE A 246 -8.66 -16.84 23.92
C ILE A 246 -7.89 -18.14 24.07
N VAL A 247 -6.57 -18.04 24.17
CA VAL A 247 -5.66 -19.16 24.36
C VAL A 247 -4.93 -19.02 25.70
N ASP A 248 -4.57 -20.15 26.32
CA ASP A 248 -3.73 -20.17 27.51
C ASP A 248 -2.26 -19.84 27.15
N ALA A 249 -1.39 -19.76 28.17
CA ALA A 249 0.03 -19.49 28.01
C ALA A 249 0.80 -20.56 27.18
N LYS A 250 0.18 -21.68 26.87
CA LYS A 250 0.71 -22.77 26.03
C LYS A 250 0.10 -22.76 24.63
N GLY A 251 -0.78 -21.79 24.30
CA GLY A 251 -1.46 -21.69 23.02
C GLY A 251 -2.67 -22.63 22.86
N VAL A 252 -3.17 -23.22 23.95
CA VAL A 252 -4.37 -24.06 23.92
C VAL A 252 -5.61 -23.18 23.92
N LEU A 253 -6.53 -23.40 22.95
CA LEU A 253 -7.78 -22.65 22.84
C LEU A 253 -8.64 -22.88 24.10
N MET A 254 -8.93 -21.77 24.80
CA MET A 254 -9.72 -21.77 26.04
C MET A 254 -11.17 -21.31 25.78
N TYR A 255 -11.39 -20.49 24.76
CA TYR A 255 -12.70 -19.95 24.39
C TYR A 255 -12.74 -19.60 22.89
N PHE A 256 -13.89 -19.86 22.24
CA PHE A 256 -14.12 -19.57 20.82
C PHE A 256 -15.40 -18.77 20.65
#